data_bdf2ba0e410b88d63f389fe1fee1d1d6
#
_entry.id   bdf2ba0e410b88d63f389fe1fee1d1d6
#
_cell.length_a   1.000
_cell.length_b   1.000
_cell.length_c   1.000
_cell.angle_alpha   90.00
_cell.angle_beta   90.00
_cell.angle_gamma   90.00
#
_symmetry.space_group_name_H-M   'P 1'
#
loop_
_entity.id
_entity.type
_entity.pdbx_description
1 polymer ?
#
loop_
_entity_poly.entity_id
_entity_poly.type
_entity_poly.pdbx_seq_one_letter_code
_entity_poly.pdbx_strand_id
1 'polypeptide(L)'
;MTKKITVIPGDGIGKEITEAAVAVLKKADGKFGLSLEYDYHDAGGTAYDKFGTPLPEETLAAAKASDGVLFGAVGGDKWDSVEPTLRPEKAILGLRKGLGLYANLRPVKVADALVQYSPLKPELVKGVDLVIVRELIGGIYFGDRCESEMKDGAERAWDLENYSVPEVDRIARLAFETAKLRRGKVTSVDKSNVLATSRLWRRTVEKVHEDYKDVTLDHLYVDNCAMQLAVRPTQFDVICTGNLFGDILSDEAAVIGGSIGMMTSASIGEQTSLFEPIHGSAPDIAGKGIANPIGTILSAALLLRYSLKEEKAAAAVEAACDKALADGFRTPDLWTEGFKKANTESMTQAILDRL
;
A
#
# COMPACT_ATOMS: atom_id res chain seq x y z
N MET A 1 -15.55 23.06 4.60
CA MET A 1 -15.75 22.08 5.72
C MET A 1 -14.38 21.59 6.13
N THR A 2 -14.15 21.42 7.42
CA THR A 2 -12.91 20.82 7.94
C THR A 2 -12.86 19.35 7.55
N LYS A 3 -11.71 18.88 7.06
CA LYS A 3 -11.47 17.50 6.67
C LYS A 3 -10.71 16.80 7.79
N LYS A 4 -11.28 15.75 8.37
CA LYS A 4 -10.71 15.04 9.51
C LYS A 4 -9.89 13.84 9.05
N ILE A 5 -8.63 13.79 9.48
CA ILE A 5 -7.69 12.69 9.22
C ILE A 5 -7.43 11.97 10.55
N THR A 6 -7.77 10.68 10.62
CA THR A 6 -7.32 9.84 11.72
C THR A 6 -5.88 9.41 11.47
N VAL A 7 -4.99 9.73 12.41
CA VAL A 7 -3.56 9.43 12.35
C VAL A 7 -3.24 8.30 13.32
N ILE A 8 -2.73 7.19 12.81
CA ILE A 8 -2.37 6.02 13.60
C ILE A 8 -0.88 5.73 13.38
N PRO A 9 0.02 6.24 14.23
CA PRO A 9 1.46 6.02 14.08
C PRO A 9 1.87 4.54 14.20
N GLY A 10 1.23 3.81 15.11
CA GLY A 10 1.53 2.38 15.34
C GLY A 10 2.84 2.17 16.09
N ASP A 11 3.67 1.24 15.59
CA ASP A 11 4.87 0.71 16.24
C ASP A 11 6.15 1.07 15.49
N GLY A 12 7.29 0.87 16.15
CA GLY A 12 8.61 0.99 15.55
C GLY A 12 8.88 2.33 14.88
N ILE A 13 9.33 2.30 13.62
CA ILE A 13 9.57 3.51 12.82
C ILE A 13 8.28 4.26 12.46
N GLY A 14 7.10 3.64 12.64
CA GLY A 14 5.81 4.21 12.30
C GLY A 14 5.60 5.60 12.91
N LYS A 15 6.12 5.85 14.11
CA LYS A 15 6.03 7.17 14.77
C LYS A 15 6.77 8.25 13.99
N GLU A 16 8.06 8.03 13.70
CA GLU A 16 8.93 9.03 13.05
C GLU A 16 8.51 9.31 11.58
N ILE A 17 8.09 8.27 10.83
CA ILE A 17 7.65 8.44 9.44
C ILE A 17 6.26 9.09 9.33
N THR A 18 5.38 8.82 10.30
CA THR A 18 4.05 9.46 10.35
C THR A 18 4.16 10.93 10.74
N GLU A 19 5.02 11.28 11.69
CA GLU A 19 5.32 12.68 12.03
C GLU A 19 5.84 13.46 10.81
N ALA A 20 6.73 12.85 10.02
CA ALA A 20 7.22 13.41 8.77
C ALA A 20 6.09 13.65 7.76
N ALA A 21 5.20 12.67 7.55
CA ALA A 21 4.08 12.80 6.64
C ALA A 21 3.07 13.88 7.09
N VAL A 22 2.77 13.96 8.39
CA VAL A 22 1.90 15.00 8.95
C VAL A 22 2.51 16.38 8.80
N ALA A 23 3.84 16.53 8.97
CA ALA A 23 4.52 17.80 8.73
C ALA A 23 4.34 18.27 7.27
N VAL A 24 4.46 17.37 6.31
CA VAL A 24 4.23 17.65 4.89
C VAL A 24 2.76 17.99 4.62
N LEU A 25 1.81 17.25 5.21
CA LEU A 25 0.38 17.57 5.10
C LEU A 25 0.04 18.97 5.66
N LYS A 26 0.61 19.35 6.81
CA LYS A 26 0.44 20.68 7.38
C LYS A 26 0.99 21.79 6.47
N LYS A 27 2.13 21.54 5.83
CA LYS A 27 2.69 22.49 4.84
C LYS A 27 1.79 22.61 3.61
N ALA A 28 1.28 21.48 3.11
CA ALA A 28 0.33 21.46 2.00
C ALA A 28 -0.98 22.17 2.36
N ASP A 29 -1.51 21.94 3.59
CA ASP A 29 -2.69 22.63 4.09
C ASP A 29 -2.52 24.16 4.08
N GLY A 30 -1.43 24.65 4.64
CA GLY A 30 -1.14 26.08 4.63
C GLY A 30 -0.99 26.67 3.23
N LYS A 31 -0.44 25.90 2.26
CA LYS A 31 -0.25 26.33 0.88
C LYS A 31 -1.53 26.32 0.05
N PHE A 32 -2.38 25.31 0.24
CA PHE A 32 -3.58 25.08 -0.59
C PHE A 32 -4.90 25.38 0.12
N GLY A 33 -4.90 25.70 1.42
CA GLY A 33 -6.08 26.03 2.20
C GLY A 33 -7.05 24.87 2.40
N LEU A 34 -6.52 23.67 2.74
CA LEU A 34 -7.30 22.42 2.75
C LEU A 34 -8.20 22.28 3.99
N SER A 35 -7.91 22.98 5.08
CA SER A 35 -8.61 22.90 6.38
C SER A 35 -8.56 21.51 7.00
N LEU A 36 -7.35 20.96 7.21
CA LEU A 36 -7.12 19.63 7.76
C LEU A 36 -7.11 19.62 9.29
N GLU A 37 -7.79 18.65 9.89
CA GLU A 37 -7.75 18.33 11.31
C GLU A 37 -7.17 16.92 11.51
N TYR A 38 -6.32 16.76 12.52
CA TYR A 38 -5.61 15.52 12.81
C TYR A 38 -6.04 14.93 14.16
N ASP A 39 -6.58 13.73 14.13
CA ASP A 39 -7.03 12.99 15.31
C ASP A 39 -6.15 11.75 15.51
N TYR A 40 -5.38 11.73 16.61
CA TYR A 40 -4.36 10.70 16.85
C TYR A 40 -4.89 9.57 17.71
N HIS A 41 -4.68 8.34 17.24
CA HIS A 41 -5.09 7.13 17.91
C HIS A 41 -4.00 6.07 17.94
N ASP A 42 -4.02 5.20 18.97
CA ASP A 42 -3.10 4.08 19.06
C ASP A 42 -3.68 2.83 18.35
N ALA A 43 -2.79 2.06 17.71
CA ALA A 43 -3.05 0.70 17.24
C ALA A 43 -1.75 -0.12 17.26
N GLY A 44 -1.87 -1.43 17.07
CA GLY A 44 -0.73 -2.35 17.08
C GLY A 44 -0.25 -2.73 18.46
N GLY A 45 1.04 -3.00 18.59
CA GLY A 45 1.66 -3.39 19.84
C GLY A 45 1.66 -2.28 20.89
N THR A 46 1.79 -1.02 20.45
CA THR A 46 1.66 0.16 21.32
C THR A 46 0.27 0.21 21.98
N ALA A 47 -0.80 -0.10 21.24
CA ALA A 47 -2.15 -0.16 21.81
C ALA A 47 -2.32 -1.38 22.70
N TYR A 48 -1.77 -2.53 22.31
CA TYR A 48 -1.80 -3.72 23.16
C TYR A 48 -1.15 -3.49 24.53
N ASP A 49 0.00 -2.84 24.58
CA ASP A 49 0.69 -2.51 25.84
C ASP A 49 -0.13 -1.58 26.74
N LYS A 50 -0.94 -0.68 26.17
CA LYS A 50 -1.74 0.29 26.92
C LYS A 50 -3.12 -0.24 27.33
N PHE A 51 -3.76 -0.99 26.44
CA PHE A 51 -5.19 -1.32 26.54
C PHE A 51 -5.48 -2.82 26.52
N GLY A 52 -4.46 -3.69 26.34
CA GLY A 52 -4.63 -5.15 26.22
C GLY A 52 -5.26 -5.62 24.92
N THR A 53 -5.42 -4.73 23.95
CA THR A 53 -5.92 -5.03 22.60
C THR A 53 -5.13 -4.28 21.53
N PRO A 54 -4.81 -4.92 20.39
CA PRO A 54 -4.08 -4.24 19.30
C PRO A 54 -4.94 -3.21 18.55
N LEU A 55 -6.28 -3.30 18.64
CA LEU A 55 -7.20 -2.34 18.01
C LEU A 55 -8.29 -1.95 19.01
N PRO A 56 -8.14 -0.83 19.73
CA PRO A 56 -9.20 -0.28 20.58
C PRO A 56 -10.46 0.08 19.77
N GLU A 57 -11.63 -0.12 20.36
CA GLU A 57 -12.91 0.25 19.72
C GLU A 57 -12.98 1.74 19.36
N GLU A 58 -12.42 2.59 20.22
CA GLU A 58 -12.33 4.03 19.99
C GLU A 58 -11.53 4.36 18.73
N THR A 59 -10.39 3.69 18.50
CA THR A 59 -9.58 3.85 17.29
C THR A 59 -10.36 3.48 16.03
N LEU A 60 -11.07 2.36 16.05
CA LEU A 60 -11.90 1.94 14.92
C LEU A 60 -13.07 2.91 14.68
N ALA A 61 -13.70 3.40 15.76
CA ALA A 61 -14.78 4.38 15.66
C ALA A 61 -14.30 5.71 15.06
N ALA A 62 -13.16 6.23 15.53
CA ALA A 62 -12.53 7.43 14.97
C ALA A 62 -12.18 7.26 13.51
N ALA A 63 -11.57 6.11 13.12
CA ALA A 63 -11.27 5.79 11.74
C ALA A 63 -12.52 5.81 10.84
N LYS A 64 -13.64 5.23 11.30
CA LYS A 64 -14.92 5.24 10.57
C LYS A 64 -15.50 6.64 10.40
N ALA A 65 -15.27 7.54 11.35
CA ALA A 65 -15.82 8.89 11.37
C ALA A 65 -14.94 9.92 10.65
N SER A 66 -13.78 9.52 10.12
CA SER A 66 -12.83 10.40 9.44
C SER A 66 -12.98 10.38 7.91
N ASP A 67 -12.44 11.41 7.25
CA ASP A 67 -12.36 11.49 5.80
C ASP A 67 -11.24 10.63 5.21
N GLY A 68 -10.30 10.17 6.05
CA GLY A 68 -9.23 9.25 5.69
C GLY A 68 -8.35 8.89 6.87
N VAL A 69 -7.72 7.71 6.80
CA VAL A 69 -6.79 7.21 7.81
C VAL A 69 -5.38 7.24 7.28
N LEU A 70 -4.47 7.93 7.97
CA LEU A 70 -3.03 7.84 7.74
C LEU A 70 -2.44 6.87 8.78
N PHE A 71 -1.90 5.76 8.30
CA PHE A 71 -1.37 4.69 9.13
C PHE A 71 0.14 4.57 8.96
N GLY A 72 0.87 4.39 10.06
CA GLY A 72 2.31 4.20 10.03
C GLY A 72 2.69 2.74 9.79
N ALA A 73 3.00 2.01 10.86
CA ALA A 73 3.35 0.59 10.78
C ALA A 73 3.00 -0.13 12.08
N VAL A 74 2.84 -1.45 12.04
CA VAL A 74 2.62 -2.28 13.24
C VAL A 74 3.51 -3.50 13.24
N GLY A 75 3.75 -4.07 14.43
CA GLY A 75 4.54 -5.27 14.63
C GLY A 75 5.85 -5.03 15.36
N GLY A 76 6.50 -6.11 15.74
CA GLY A 76 7.82 -6.14 16.37
C GLY A 76 8.01 -7.38 17.23
N ASP A 77 9.26 -7.83 17.33
CA ASP A 77 9.68 -9.07 18.01
C ASP A 77 9.20 -9.15 19.47
N LYS A 78 9.00 -7.99 20.10
CA LYS A 78 8.49 -7.87 21.47
C LYS A 78 7.17 -8.61 21.68
N TRP A 79 6.31 -8.70 20.64
CA TRP A 79 4.97 -9.27 20.73
C TRP A 79 4.84 -10.65 20.06
N ASP A 80 5.95 -11.30 19.64
CA ASP A 80 5.92 -12.61 19.00
C ASP A 80 5.34 -13.71 19.90
N SER A 81 5.55 -13.59 21.22
CA SER A 81 5.03 -14.52 22.23
C SER A 81 3.57 -14.27 22.63
N VAL A 82 2.96 -13.17 22.14
CA VAL A 82 1.56 -12.84 22.44
C VAL A 82 0.63 -13.79 21.68
N GLU A 83 -0.52 -14.10 22.29
CA GLU A 83 -1.55 -14.91 21.66
C GLU A 83 -1.84 -14.41 20.23
N PRO A 84 -1.96 -15.29 19.23
CA PRO A 84 -2.11 -14.88 17.82
C PRO A 84 -3.27 -13.92 17.54
N THR A 85 -4.34 -13.97 18.33
CA THR A 85 -5.51 -13.08 18.21
C THR A 85 -5.26 -11.66 18.72
N LEU A 86 -4.20 -11.46 19.51
CA LEU A 86 -3.82 -10.20 20.14
C LEU A 86 -2.52 -9.59 19.56
N ARG A 87 -1.91 -10.23 18.58
CA ARG A 87 -0.69 -9.71 17.91
C ARG A 87 -0.95 -8.39 17.23
N PRO A 88 0.07 -7.50 17.12
CA PRO A 88 -0.06 -6.17 16.51
C PRO A 88 -0.69 -6.15 15.12
N GLU A 89 -0.41 -7.15 14.29
CA GLU A 89 -0.93 -7.27 12.91
C GLU A 89 -2.46 -7.40 12.86
N LYS A 90 -3.09 -7.82 13.97
CA LYS A 90 -4.56 -7.85 14.07
C LYS A 90 -5.19 -6.46 14.02
N ALA A 91 -4.42 -5.42 14.33
CA ALA A 91 -4.88 -4.04 14.21
C ALA A 91 -5.19 -3.69 12.74
N ILE A 92 -4.24 -3.90 11.84
CA ILE A 92 -4.46 -3.57 10.42
C ILE A 92 -5.51 -4.47 9.78
N LEU A 93 -5.56 -5.75 10.12
CA LEU A 93 -6.61 -6.67 9.65
C LEU A 93 -7.99 -6.26 10.15
N GLY A 94 -8.08 -5.83 11.41
CA GLY A 94 -9.31 -5.31 12.03
C GLY A 94 -9.79 -4.01 11.37
N LEU A 95 -8.87 -3.07 11.07
CA LEU A 95 -9.17 -1.85 10.34
C LEU A 95 -9.65 -2.16 8.91
N ARG A 96 -8.96 -3.04 8.16
CA ARG A 96 -9.38 -3.45 6.82
C ARG A 96 -10.79 -4.00 6.80
N LYS A 97 -11.09 -4.91 7.72
CA LYS A 97 -12.43 -5.49 7.87
C LYS A 97 -13.45 -4.45 8.35
N GLY A 98 -13.12 -3.68 9.37
CA GLY A 98 -14.03 -2.72 10.01
C GLY A 98 -14.40 -1.53 9.14
N LEU A 99 -13.53 -1.12 8.22
CA LEU A 99 -13.75 -0.05 7.24
C LEU A 99 -14.22 -0.58 5.87
N GLY A 100 -14.33 -1.91 5.69
CA GLY A 100 -14.72 -2.51 4.42
C GLY A 100 -13.74 -2.21 3.28
N LEU A 101 -12.42 -2.23 3.58
CA LEU A 101 -11.38 -1.92 2.61
C LEU A 101 -11.21 -3.09 1.64
N TYR A 102 -11.86 -3.03 0.49
CA TYR A 102 -11.92 -4.14 -0.45
C TYR A 102 -10.80 -4.13 -1.51
N ALA A 103 -10.15 -3.00 -1.72
CA ALA A 103 -9.12 -2.83 -2.73
C ALA A 103 -7.86 -2.22 -2.14
N ASN A 104 -6.70 -2.72 -2.55
CA ASN A 104 -5.41 -2.15 -2.21
C ASN A 104 -4.71 -1.70 -3.49
N LEU A 105 -4.47 -0.39 -3.60
CA LEU A 105 -3.72 0.22 -4.68
C LEU A 105 -2.27 0.35 -4.27
N ARG A 106 -1.36 -0.28 -5.01
CA ARG A 106 0.10 -0.25 -4.80
C ARG A 106 0.78 0.32 -6.05
N PRO A 107 0.97 1.66 -6.13
CA PRO A 107 1.70 2.28 -7.22
C PRO A 107 3.19 1.91 -7.14
N VAL A 108 3.79 1.62 -8.29
CA VAL A 108 5.22 1.40 -8.46
C VAL A 108 5.70 2.34 -9.56
N LYS A 109 6.39 3.39 -9.16
CA LYS A 109 7.00 4.36 -10.08
C LYS A 109 8.49 4.44 -9.78
N VAL A 110 9.30 4.27 -10.80
CA VAL A 110 10.76 4.43 -10.68
C VAL A 110 11.11 5.88 -11.03
N ALA A 111 11.48 6.68 -10.03
CA ALA A 111 11.97 8.02 -10.25
C ALA A 111 13.29 7.98 -11.04
N ASP A 112 13.49 8.88 -12.00
CA ASP A 112 14.71 8.94 -12.82
C ASP A 112 15.99 8.99 -11.97
N ALA A 113 15.94 9.69 -10.83
CA ALA A 113 17.04 9.79 -9.87
C ALA A 113 17.36 8.47 -9.14
N LEU A 114 16.49 7.45 -9.23
CA LEU A 114 16.61 6.16 -8.53
C LEU A 114 16.82 4.97 -9.47
N VAL A 115 16.83 5.16 -10.77
CA VAL A 115 16.99 4.08 -11.77
C VAL A 115 18.19 3.18 -11.47
N GLN A 116 19.30 3.76 -10.99
CA GLN A 116 20.53 3.04 -10.65
C GLN A 116 20.45 2.18 -9.37
N TYR A 117 19.41 2.38 -8.55
CA TYR A 117 19.22 1.62 -7.29
C TYR A 117 18.35 0.37 -7.48
N SER A 118 17.74 0.23 -8.65
CA SER A 118 17.03 -0.99 -8.99
C SER A 118 18.00 -2.18 -9.08
N PRO A 119 17.61 -3.37 -8.63
CA PRO A 119 18.39 -4.59 -8.86
C PRO A 119 18.37 -5.03 -10.34
N LEU A 120 17.44 -4.48 -11.11
CA LEU A 120 17.35 -4.71 -12.56
C LEU A 120 18.20 -3.69 -13.32
N LYS A 121 18.55 -4.03 -14.56
CA LYS A 121 19.30 -3.12 -15.44
C LYS A 121 18.53 -1.81 -15.66
N PRO A 122 19.23 -0.65 -15.70
CA PRO A 122 18.60 0.66 -15.87
C PRO A 122 17.66 0.78 -17.06
N GLU A 123 18.01 0.16 -18.21
CA GLU A 123 17.19 0.17 -19.41
C GLU A 123 15.85 -0.57 -19.28
N LEU A 124 15.73 -1.50 -18.31
CA LEU A 124 14.49 -2.23 -18.06
C LEU A 124 13.52 -1.45 -17.17
N VAL A 125 14.07 -0.62 -16.26
CA VAL A 125 13.26 0.04 -15.21
C VAL A 125 12.99 1.51 -15.48
N LYS A 126 13.73 2.13 -16.38
CA LYS A 126 13.50 3.52 -16.74
C LYS A 126 12.09 3.71 -17.32
N GLY A 127 11.32 4.61 -16.70
CA GLY A 127 9.94 4.90 -17.11
C GLY A 127 8.91 3.88 -16.61
N VAL A 128 9.27 3.00 -15.68
CA VAL A 128 8.28 2.16 -14.99
C VAL A 128 7.35 3.06 -14.19
N ASP A 129 6.06 2.92 -14.49
CA ASP A 129 4.96 3.56 -13.78
C ASP A 129 3.74 2.65 -13.92
N LEU A 130 3.48 1.81 -12.93
CA LEU A 130 2.38 0.87 -12.90
C LEU A 130 1.64 0.93 -11.56
N VAL A 131 0.42 0.43 -11.52
CA VAL A 131 -0.36 0.26 -10.29
C VAL A 131 -0.87 -1.17 -10.19
N ILE A 132 -0.65 -1.81 -9.06
CA ILE A 132 -1.28 -3.10 -8.75
C ILE A 132 -2.55 -2.82 -7.95
N VAL A 133 -3.69 -3.25 -8.49
CA VAL A 133 -5.01 -3.21 -7.87
C VAL A 133 -5.29 -4.62 -7.33
N ARG A 134 -5.03 -4.79 -6.03
CA ARG A 134 -5.17 -6.04 -5.30
C ARG A 134 -6.52 -6.09 -4.61
N GLU A 135 -7.29 -7.16 -4.81
CA GLU A 135 -8.43 -7.45 -3.94
C GLU A 135 -7.92 -7.71 -2.51
N LEU A 136 -8.62 -7.19 -1.47
CA LEU A 136 -8.00 -7.10 -0.15
C LEU A 136 -8.72 -7.90 0.95
N ILE A 137 -10.00 -8.23 0.82
CA ILE A 137 -10.83 -8.85 1.87
C ILE A 137 -11.46 -10.17 1.47
N GLY A 138 -11.09 -10.73 0.32
CA GLY A 138 -11.49 -12.05 -0.15
C GLY A 138 -10.31 -13.02 -0.26
N GLY A 139 -10.57 -14.14 -0.92
CA GLY A 139 -9.58 -15.17 -1.22
C GLY A 139 -9.13 -15.98 -0.01
N ILE A 140 -7.95 -16.57 -0.12
CA ILE A 140 -7.42 -17.53 0.86
C ILE A 140 -7.13 -16.90 2.24
N TYR A 141 -6.87 -15.59 2.30
CA TYR A 141 -6.58 -14.91 3.57
C TYR A 141 -7.80 -14.76 4.48
N PHE A 142 -9.00 -14.80 3.91
CA PHE A 142 -10.27 -14.61 4.62
C PHE A 142 -11.21 -15.81 4.51
N GLY A 143 -10.81 -16.86 3.79
CA GLY A 143 -11.56 -18.11 3.71
C GLY A 143 -11.48 -18.96 4.98
N ASP A 144 -12.30 -20.00 5.02
CA ASP A 144 -12.25 -20.98 6.10
C ASP A 144 -10.91 -21.70 6.11
N ARG A 145 -10.47 -22.11 7.28
CA ARG A 145 -9.20 -22.80 7.48
C ARG A 145 -9.25 -23.80 8.61
N CYS A 146 -8.31 -24.72 8.56
CA CYS A 146 -8.06 -25.68 9.63
C CYS A 146 -6.55 -25.77 9.88
N GLU A 147 -6.11 -25.35 11.06
CA GLU A 147 -4.70 -25.34 11.44
C GLU A 147 -4.13 -26.77 11.62
N SER A 148 -4.96 -27.71 12.10
CA SER A 148 -4.57 -29.10 12.28
C SER A 148 -5.79 -30.01 12.42
N GLU A 149 -5.84 -31.08 11.63
CA GLU A 149 -6.79 -32.19 11.79
C GLU A 149 -6.12 -33.50 11.40
N MET A 150 -6.55 -34.61 12.04
CA MET A 150 -6.13 -35.94 11.65
C MET A 150 -7.06 -36.51 10.59
N LYS A 151 -6.54 -36.88 9.41
CA LYS A 151 -7.29 -37.55 8.36
C LYS A 151 -6.46 -38.69 7.74
N ASP A 152 -7.04 -39.86 7.61
CA ASP A 152 -6.41 -41.05 7.03
C ASP A 152 -5.05 -41.39 7.69
N GLY A 153 -4.92 -41.14 9.02
CA GLY A 153 -3.70 -41.42 9.78
C GLY A 153 -2.59 -40.37 9.65
N ALA A 154 -2.83 -39.25 8.95
CA ALA A 154 -1.89 -38.15 8.81
C ALA A 154 -2.47 -36.83 9.35
N GLU A 155 -1.61 -36.01 9.94
CA GLU A 155 -1.94 -34.64 10.28
C GLU A 155 -1.96 -33.79 9.00
N ARG A 156 -2.98 -32.95 8.87
CA ARG A 156 -3.08 -31.98 7.76
C ARG A 156 -3.63 -30.64 8.23
N ALA A 157 -3.28 -29.59 7.49
CA ALA A 157 -3.88 -28.27 7.57
C ALA A 157 -4.41 -27.86 6.20
N TRP A 158 -5.37 -26.92 6.16
CA TRP A 158 -5.90 -26.41 4.89
C TRP A 158 -6.47 -25.00 5.04
N ASP A 159 -6.40 -24.25 3.94
CA ASP A 159 -7.04 -22.95 3.76
C ASP A 159 -7.93 -23.00 2.50
N LEU A 160 -9.11 -22.38 2.60
CA LEU A 160 -10.08 -22.32 1.50
C LEU A 160 -9.94 -21.00 0.75
N GLU A 161 -9.56 -21.07 -0.52
CA GLU A 161 -9.68 -19.93 -1.41
C GLU A 161 -11.08 -19.87 -2.02
N ASN A 162 -11.79 -18.76 -1.82
CA ASN A 162 -13.05 -18.51 -2.50
C ASN A 162 -13.15 -17.06 -2.99
N TYR A 163 -13.89 -16.87 -4.08
CA TYR A 163 -14.30 -15.58 -4.62
C TYR A 163 -15.73 -15.66 -5.14
N SER A 164 -16.48 -14.58 -4.92
CA SER A 164 -17.81 -14.37 -5.48
C SER A 164 -17.77 -13.35 -6.64
N VAL A 165 -18.79 -13.39 -7.50
CA VAL A 165 -18.91 -12.42 -8.60
C VAL A 165 -18.92 -10.96 -8.12
N PRO A 166 -19.65 -10.57 -7.04
CA PRO A 166 -19.63 -9.19 -6.56
C PRO A 166 -18.26 -8.71 -6.11
N GLU A 167 -17.44 -9.57 -5.47
CA GLU A 167 -16.10 -9.23 -5.04
C GLU A 167 -15.20 -8.93 -6.24
N VAL A 168 -15.26 -9.78 -7.28
CA VAL A 168 -14.46 -9.59 -8.49
C VAL A 168 -14.98 -8.41 -9.32
N ASP A 169 -16.29 -8.21 -9.44
CA ASP A 169 -16.89 -7.10 -10.19
C ASP A 169 -16.40 -5.75 -9.64
N ARG A 170 -16.50 -5.52 -8.32
CA ARG A 170 -16.14 -4.22 -7.73
C ARG A 170 -14.65 -3.90 -7.88
N ILE A 171 -13.76 -4.91 -7.74
CA ILE A 171 -12.31 -4.66 -7.90
C ILE A 171 -11.94 -4.47 -9.38
N ALA A 172 -12.59 -5.17 -10.30
CA ALA A 172 -12.39 -5.00 -11.73
C ALA A 172 -12.82 -3.60 -12.18
N ARG A 173 -13.99 -3.11 -11.73
CA ARG A 173 -14.43 -1.73 -12.01
C ARG A 173 -13.43 -0.71 -11.53
N LEU A 174 -12.91 -0.84 -10.31
CA LEU A 174 -11.88 0.06 -9.80
C LEU A 174 -10.62 0.03 -10.65
N ALA A 175 -10.20 -1.16 -11.11
CA ALA A 175 -9.02 -1.29 -11.98
C ALA A 175 -9.25 -0.61 -13.35
N PHE A 176 -10.41 -0.75 -13.97
CA PHE A 176 -10.74 -0.07 -15.22
C PHE A 176 -10.85 1.44 -15.05
N GLU A 177 -11.51 1.94 -13.99
CA GLU A 177 -11.55 3.38 -13.70
C GLU A 177 -10.14 3.94 -13.42
N THR A 178 -9.29 3.19 -12.72
CA THR A 178 -7.89 3.57 -12.52
C THR A 178 -7.16 3.66 -13.86
N ALA A 179 -7.34 2.70 -14.76
CA ALA A 179 -6.70 2.69 -16.07
C ALA A 179 -7.14 3.86 -16.97
N LYS A 180 -8.42 4.28 -16.93
CA LYS A 180 -8.92 5.46 -17.64
C LYS A 180 -8.16 6.75 -17.28
N LEU A 181 -7.74 6.86 -16.01
CA LEU A 181 -6.98 8.01 -15.53
C LEU A 181 -5.48 7.91 -15.84
N ARG A 182 -5.05 6.80 -16.49
CA ARG A 182 -3.67 6.48 -16.78
C ARG A 182 -3.49 6.20 -18.29
N ARG A 183 -2.87 5.06 -18.64
CA ARG A 183 -2.57 4.73 -20.05
C ARG A 183 -3.63 3.86 -20.74
N GLY A 184 -4.75 3.60 -20.06
CA GLY A 184 -5.89 2.90 -20.62
C GLY A 184 -5.68 1.38 -20.81
N LYS A 185 -4.87 0.73 -19.96
CA LYS A 185 -4.61 -0.70 -20.05
C LYS A 185 -4.76 -1.42 -18.71
N VAL A 186 -5.55 -2.49 -18.67
CA VAL A 186 -5.65 -3.42 -17.54
C VAL A 186 -5.06 -4.77 -17.93
N THR A 187 -4.18 -5.30 -17.10
CA THR A 187 -3.71 -6.69 -17.15
C THR A 187 -4.33 -7.45 -15.98
N SER A 188 -5.32 -8.29 -16.28
CA SER A 188 -5.94 -9.18 -15.28
C SER A 188 -5.05 -10.38 -15.05
N VAL A 189 -4.67 -10.64 -13.79
CA VAL A 189 -3.74 -11.70 -13.42
C VAL A 189 -4.43 -12.74 -12.54
N ASP A 190 -4.34 -14.00 -12.97
CA ASP A 190 -4.99 -15.14 -12.36
C ASP A 190 -4.21 -16.46 -12.57
N LYS A 191 -4.78 -17.59 -12.13
CA LYS A 191 -4.28 -18.95 -12.40
C LYS A 191 -5.39 -19.83 -12.98
N SER A 192 -6.12 -19.34 -13.98
CA SER A 192 -7.34 -19.96 -14.51
C SER A 192 -7.13 -21.33 -15.16
N ASN A 193 -5.90 -21.63 -15.59
CA ASN A 193 -5.54 -22.96 -16.08
C ASN A 193 -5.62 -24.05 -14.99
N VAL A 194 -5.60 -23.68 -13.69
CA VAL A 194 -5.64 -24.62 -12.57
C VAL A 194 -6.85 -24.36 -11.66
N LEU A 195 -7.04 -23.10 -11.19
CA LEU A 195 -7.97 -22.78 -10.11
C LEU A 195 -9.38 -22.45 -10.61
N ALA A 196 -10.38 -22.98 -9.92
CA ALA A 196 -11.79 -22.65 -10.20
C ALA A 196 -12.12 -21.17 -9.90
N THR A 197 -11.57 -20.65 -8.80
CA THR A 197 -11.69 -19.25 -8.40
C THR A 197 -11.13 -18.30 -9.47
N SER A 198 -9.99 -18.64 -10.06
CA SER A 198 -9.37 -17.88 -11.15
C SER A 198 -10.18 -17.95 -12.46
N ARG A 199 -10.88 -19.06 -12.73
CA ARG A 199 -11.82 -19.12 -13.88
C ARG A 199 -13.04 -18.23 -13.65
N LEU A 200 -13.56 -18.15 -12.42
CA LEU A 200 -14.61 -17.20 -12.06
C LEU A 200 -14.10 -15.75 -12.20
N TRP A 201 -12.90 -15.49 -11.66
CA TRP A 201 -12.23 -14.19 -11.78
C TRP A 201 -12.20 -13.72 -13.24
N ARG A 202 -11.61 -14.50 -14.13
CA ARG A 202 -11.42 -14.15 -15.54
C ARG A 202 -12.73 -13.81 -16.25
N ARG A 203 -13.72 -14.71 -16.18
CA ARG A 203 -15.01 -14.46 -16.84
C ARG A 203 -15.78 -13.25 -16.26
N THR A 204 -15.58 -12.94 -14.95
CA THR A 204 -16.20 -11.75 -14.33
C THR A 204 -15.51 -10.48 -14.81
N VAL A 205 -14.17 -10.45 -14.86
CA VAL A 205 -13.41 -9.31 -15.40
C VAL A 205 -13.74 -9.08 -16.87
N GLU A 206 -13.85 -10.13 -17.69
CA GLU A 206 -14.28 -10.03 -19.09
C GLU A 206 -15.69 -9.44 -19.20
N LYS A 207 -16.61 -9.84 -18.33
CA LYS A 207 -17.98 -9.30 -18.29
C LYS A 207 -17.99 -7.82 -17.89
N VAL A 208 -17.22 -7.41 -16.91
CA VAL A 208 -17.09 -5.99 -16.51
C VAL A 208 -16.46 -5.17 -17.64
N HIS A 209 -15.49 -5.71 -18.38
CA HIS A 209 -14.86 -5.03 -19.51
C HIS A 209 -15.85 -4.65 -20.62
N GLU A 210 -17.02 -5.29 -20.71
CA GLU A 210 -18.06 -4.89 -21.67
C GLU A 210 -18.51 -3.42 -21.46
N ASP A 211 -18.42 -2.90 -20.23
CA ASP A 211 -18.73 -1.52 -19.86
C ASP A 211 -17.55 -0.55 -20.09
N TYR A 212 -16.33 -1.06 -20.41
CA TYR A 212 -15.08 -0.30 -20.49
C TYR A 212 -14.33 -0.52 -21.80
N LYS A 213 -15.02 -0.42 -22.94
CA LYS A 213 -14.46 -0.71 -24.28
C LYS A 213 -13.32 0.22 -24.71
N ASP A 214 -13.18 1.34 -24.05
CA ASP A 214 -12.12 2.33 -24.24
C ASP A 214 -10.79 1.93 -23.52
N VAL A 215 -10.83 0.90 -22.67
CA VAL A 215 -9.66 0.37 -21.96
C VAL A 215 -9.25 -0.99 -22.54
N THR A 216 -7.97 -1.17 -22.81
CA THR A 216 -7.43 -2.46 -23.27
C THR A 216 -7.39 -3.46 -22.13
N LEU A 217 -7.87 -4.69 -22.33
CA LEU A 217 -7.78 -5.79 -21.38
C LEU A 217 -6.87 -6.89 -21.92
N ASP A 218 -5.83 -7.21 -21.14
CA ASP A 218 -4.99 -8.39 -21.33
C ASP A 218 -5.13 -9.35 -20.13
N HIS A 219 -4.85 -10.63 -20.35
CA HIS A 219 -4.79 -11.64 -19.29
C HIS A 219 -3.40 -12.30 -19.22
N LEU A 220 -2.88 -12.43 -18.01
CA LEU A 220 -1.68 -13.22 -17.74
C LEU A 220 -1.94 -14.25 -16.63
N TYR A 221 -1.27 -15.39 -16.72
CA TYR A 221 -1.12 -16.25 -15.54
C TYR A 221 -0.13 -15.61 -14.57
N VAL A 222 -0.33 -15.81 -13.28
CA VAL A 222 0.46 -15.16 -12.23
C VAL A 222 1.95 -15.46 -12.34
N ASP A 223 2.33 -16.68 -12.67
CA ASP A 223 3.71 -17.09 -12.89
C ASP A 223 4.36 -16.36 -14.08
N ASN A 224 3.61 -16.17 -15.18
CA ASN A 224 4.09 -15.37 -16.30
C ASN A 224 4.15 -13.88 -15.95
N CYS A 225 3.18 -13.36 -15.17
CA CYS A 225 3.22 -11.96 -14.72
C CYS A 225 4.46 -11.68 -13.88
N ALA A 226 4.82 -12.56 -12.93
CA ALA A 226 6.04 -12.46 -12.15
C ALA A 226 7.30 -12.39 -13.05
N MET A 227 7.42 -13.30 -14.01
CA MET A 227 8.53 -13.24 -14.99
C MET A 227 8.53 -11.91 -15.78
N GLN A 228 7.37 -11.43 -16.22
CA GLN A 228 7.26 -10.21 -17.02
C GLN A 228 7.55 -8.94 -16.21
N LEU A 229 7.29 -8.92 -14.90
CA LEU A 229 7.70 -7.82 -14.02
C LEU A 229 9.21 -7.67 -13.98
N ALA A 230 9.96 -8.78 -13.98
CA ALA A 230 11.43 -8.75 -14.04
C ALA A 230 11.98 -8.42 -15.44
N VAL A 231 11.34 -8.90 -16.51
CA VAL A 231 11.88 -8.81 -17.89
C VAL A 231 11.47 -7.54 -18.61
N ARG A 232 10.22 -7.09 -18.43
CA ARG A 232 9.66 -5.93 -19.14
C ARG A 232 8.57 -5.23 -18.30
N PRO A 233 8.90 -4.65 -17.14
CA PRO A 233 7.91 -4.02 -16.25
C PRO A 233 7.19 -2.83 -16.89
N THR A 234 7.79 -2.13 -17.82
CA THR A 234 7.20 -0.96 -18.52
C THR A 234 5.97 -1.28 -19.37
N GLN A 235 5.70 -2.57 -19.66
CA GLN A 235 4.50 -2.98 -20.40
C GLN A 235 3.21 -2.87 -19.60
N PHE A 236 3.31 -2.84 -18.26
CA PHE A 236 2.18 -2.79 -17.36
C PHE A 236 1.74 -1.36 -17.07
N ASP A 237 0.44 -1.14 -17.06
CA ASP A 237 -0.21 0.10 -16.59
C ASP A 237 -0.97 -0.18 -15.30
N VAL A 238 -2.05 -0.95 -15.37
CA VAL A 238 -2.79 -1.43 -14.20
C VAL A 238 -2.82 -2.96 -14.20
N ILE A 239 -2.35 -3.56 -13.11
CA ILE A 239 -2.48 -5.00 -12.86
C ILE A 239 -3.65 -5.20 -11.89
N CYS A 240 -4.65 -6.01 -12.29
CA CYS A 240 -5.79 -6.35 -11.45
C CYS A 240 -5.71 -7.84 -11.04
N THR A 241 -5.71 -8.12 -9.75
CA THR A 241 -5.51 -9.49 -9.26
C THR A 241 -6.11 -9.75 -7.88
N GLY A 242 -6.26 -11.03 -7.52
CA GLY A 242 -6.73 -11.48 -6.23
C GLY A 242 -5.75 -11.20 -5.08
N ASN A 243 -6.17 -11.49 -3.87
CA ASN A 243 -5.48 -11.11 -2.64
C ASN A 243 -4.05 -11.68 -2.55
N LEU A 244 -3.90 -13.00 -2.57
CA LEU A 244 -2.60 -13.66 -2.45
C LEU A 244 -1.65 -13.30 -3.59
N PHE A 245 -2.11 -13.35 -4.84
CA PHE A 245 -1.27 -13.03 -5.99
C PHE A 245 -0.88 -11.55 -6.00
N GLY A 246 -1.79 -10.67 -5.60
CA GLY A 246 -1.54 -9.24 -5.47
C GLY A 246 -0.51 -8.90 -4.39
N ASP A 247 -0.47 -9.66 -3.29
CA ASP A 247 0.55 -9.52 -2.25
C ASP A 247 1.93 -9.82 -2.83
N ILE A 248 2.10 -11.00 -3.39
CA ILE A 248 3.40 -11.47 -3.92
C ILE A 248 3.90 -10.55 -5.05
N LEU A 249 3.04 -10.27 -6.04
CA LEU A 249 3.43 -9.47 -7.21
C LEU A 249 3.74 -8.01 -6.85
N SER A 250 3.08 -7.46 -5.84
CA SER A 250 3.35 -6.07 -5.44
C SER A 250 4.65 -5.93 -4.66
N ASP A 251 5.04 -6.94 -3.88
CA ASP A 251 6.32 -6.94 -3.18
C ASP A 251 7.47 -7.17 -4.18
N GLU A 252 7.28 -8.04 -5.18
CA GLU A 252 8.22 -8.18 -6.29
C GLU A 252 8.37 -6.86 -7.07
N ALA A 253 7.25 -6.22 -7.41
CA ALA A 253 7.27 -4.93 -8.10
C ALA A 253 7.88 -3.79 -7.25
N ALA A 254 7.73 -3.85 -5.92
CA ALA A 254 8.35 -2.89 -5.01
C ALA A 254 9.87 -2.88 -5.10
N VAL A 255 10.47 -4.05 -5.25
CA VAL A 255 11.95 -4.20 -5.40
C VAL A 255 12.46 -3.49 -6.65
N ILE A 256 11.66 -3.40 -7.72
CA ILE A 256 12.01 -2.68 -8.95
C ILE A 256 12.28 -1.19 -8.67
N GLY A 257 11.57 -0.60 -7.71
CA GLY A 257 11.72 0.80 -7.29
C GLY A 257 13.02 1.14 -6.54
N GLY A 258 13.82 0.14 -6.17
CA GLY A 258 15.14 0.29 -5.55
C GLY A 258 15.12 0.36 -4.02
N SER A 259 14.02 0.69 -3.37
CA SER A 259 13.86 0.63 -1.90
C SER A 259 12.39 0.48 -1.51
N ILE A 260 12.13 -0.41 -0.56
CA ILE A 260 10.81 -0.57 0.05
C ILE A 260 10.36 0.68 0.81
N GLY A 261 11.32 1.49 1.30
CA GLY A 261 11.05 2.78 1.95
C GLY A 261 10.45 3.86 1.04
N MET A 262 10.43 3.62 -0.28
CA MET A 262 9.80 4.48 -1.27
C MET A 262 8.34 4.09 -1.56
N MET A 263 7.90 2.93 -1.08
CA MET A 263 6.66 2.31 -1.52
C MET A 263 5.47 2.74 -0.68
N THR A 264 4.40 3.07 -1.36
CA THR A 264 3.15 3.58 -0.81
C THR A 264 1.98 2.67 -1.14
N SER A 265 0.93 2.75 -0.35
CA SER A 265 -0.27 1.94 -0.48
C SER A 265 -1.52 2.72 -0.10
N ALA A 266 -2.61 2.48 -0.84
CA ALA A 266 -3.93 2.98 -0.51
C ALA A 266 -4.92 1.81 -0.44
N SER A 267 -5.49 1.58 0.71
CA SER A 267 -6.57 0.61 0.92
C SER A 267 -7.90 1.33 0.83
N ILE A 268 -8.65 1.05 -0.24
CA ILE A 268 -9.89 1.75 -0.60
C ILE A 268 -11.10 1.03 -0.03
N GLY A 269 -11.94 1.77 0.67
CA GLY A 269 -13.24 1.35 1.17
C GLY A 269 -14.39 2.14 0.54
N GLU A 270 -15.61 1.74 0.86
CA GLU A 270 -16.81 2.44 0.38
C GLU A 270 -17.01 3.82 1.04
N GLN A 271 -16.60 3.98 2.28
CA GLN A 271 -16.75 5.23 3.05
C GLN A 271 -15.39 5.85 3.33
N THR A 272 -14.58 5.20 4.15
CA THR A 272 -13.26 5.69 4.57
C THR A 272 -12.17 4.79 4.00
N SER A 273 -11.08 5.40 3.54
CA SER A 273 -9.91 4.70 3.01
C SER A 273 -8.71 4.87 3.94
N LEU A 274 -7.77 3.91 3.89
CA LEU A 274 -6.57 3.88 4.72
C LEU A 274 -5.33 3.95 3.83
N PHE A 275 -4.37 4.77 4.24
CA PHE A 275 -3.13 5.06 3.50
C PHE A 275 -1.93 4.77 4.38
N GLU A 276 -1.05 3.90 3.91
CA GLU A 276 0.09 3.39 4.66
C GLU A 276 1.29 3.11 3.73
N PRO A 277 2.54 3.14 4.22
CA PRO A 277 3.66 2.58 3.47
C PRO A 277 3.51 1.04 3.37
N ILE A 278 4.19 0.41 2.41
CA ILE A 278 4.16 -1.05 2.27
C ILE A 278 5.05 -1.74 3.31
N HIS A 279 6.15 -1.10 3.73
CA HIS A 279 7.10 -1.65 4.70
C HIS A 279 6.51 -1.78 6.11
N GLY A 280 7.07 -2.67 6.93
CA GLY A 280 6.69 -2.88 8.33
C GLY A 280 7.29 -1.85 9.29
N SER A 281 7.26 -2.17 10.57
CA SER A 281 7.69 -1.32 11.69
C SER A 281 9.21 -1.20 11.88
N ALA A 282 10.02 -2.04 11.22
CA ALA A 282 11.48 -2.06 11.27
C ALA A 282 12.04 -1.79 12.69
N PRO A 283 11.80 -2.68 13.66
CA PRO A 283 12.11 -2.46 15.06
C PRO A 283 13.61 -2.27 15.30
N ASP A 284 14.46 -2.82 14.45
CA ASP A 284 15.92 -2.72 14.48
C ASP A 284 16.45 -1.29 14.29
N ILE A 285 15.72 -0.45 13.56
CA ILE A 285 16.10 0.96 13.30
C ILE A 285 15.17 1.98 13.99
N ALA A 286 14.16 1.52 14.70
CA ALA A 286 13.20 2.39 15.39
C ALA A 286 13.87 3.34 16.38
N GLY A 287 13.49 4.63 16.35
CA GLY A 287 14.03 5.68 17.21
C GLY A 287 15.46 6.14 16.86
N LYS A 288 16.06 5.60 15.79
CA LYS A 288 17.39 6.06 15.32
C LYS A 288 17.30 7.27 14.37
N GLY A 289 16.12 7.65 13.96
CA GLY A 289 15.89 8.79 13.05
C GLY A 289 16.48 8.59 11.65
N ILE A 290 16.62 7.32 11.19
CA ILE A 290 17.24 6.98 9.91
C ILE A 290 16.30 6.37 8.90
N ALA A 291 15.04 6.12 9.28
CA ALA A 291 14.03 5.58 8.39
C ALA A 291 13.75 6.53 7.22
N ASN A 292 13.52 5.98 6.04
CA ASN A 292 13.10 6.73 4.86
C ASN A 292 11.62 7.13 5.00
N PRO A 293 11.28 8.44 5.10
CA PRO A 293 9.89 8.86 5.30
C PRO A 293 9.08 8.95 3.99
N ILE A 294 9.71 8.78 2.82
CA ILE A 294 9.10 9.12 1.52
C ILE A 294 7.88 8.23 1.25
N GLY A 295 7.94 6.92 1.56
CA GLY A 295 6.80 6.03 1.37
C GLY A 295 5.54 6.50 2.12
N THR A 296 5.69 6.94 3.37
CA THR A 296 4.57 7.47 4.16
C THR A 296 4.11 8.85 3.68
N ILE A 297 5.04 9.71 3.25
CA ILE A 297 4.72 11.02 2.65
C ILE A 297 3.95 10.84 1.35
N LEU A 298 4.35 9.89 0.50
CA LEU A 298 3.60 9.55 -0.72
C LEU A 298 2.26 8.89 -0.42
N SER A 299 2.15 8.11 0.67
CA SER A 299 0.85 7.60 1.14
C SER A 299 -0.08 8.73 1.57
N ALA A 300 0.46 9.78 2.21
CA ALA A 300 -0.29 10.99 2.50
C ALA A 300 -0.70 11.76 1.21
N ALA A 301 0.11 11.73 0.15
CA ALA A 301 -0.30 12.27 -1.16
C ALA A 301 -1.46 11.46 -1.77
N LEU A 302 -1.46 10.13 -1.64
CA LEU A 302 -2.61 9.30 -2.05
C LEU A 302 -3.86 9.62 -1.23
N LEU A 303 -3.73 9.90 0.08
CA LEU A 303 -4.84 10.35 0.92
C LEU A 303 -5.43 11.66 0.39
N LEU A 304 -4.59 12.64 0.07
CA LEU A 304 -5.04 13.90 -0.55
C LEU A 304 -5.79 13.65 -1.85
N ARG A 305 -5.29 12.76 -2.72
CA ARG A 305 -5.88 12.44 -4.03
C ARG A 305 -7.18 11.65 -3.93
N TYR A 306 -7.13 10.51 -3.24
CA TYR A 306 -8.22 9.53 -3.29
C TYR A 306 -9.34 9.83 -2.28
N SER A 307 -9.02 10.24 -1.06
CA SER A 307 -10.03 10.59 -0.04
C SER A 307 -10.48 12.04 -0.12
N LEU A 308 -9.54 12.97 -0.11
CA LEU A 308 -9.86 14.39 0.01
C LEU A 308 -10.12 15.08 -1.33
N LYS A 309 -9.85 14.41 -2.47
CA LYS A 309 -10.01 14.92 -3.84
C LYS A 309 -9.19 16.19 -4.13
N GLU A 310 -8.03 16.31 -3.49
CA GLU A 310 -7.10 17.44 -3.57
C GLU A 310 -5.92 17.13 -4.50
N GLU A 311 -6.20 16.93 -5.79
CA GLU A 311 -5.22 16.52 -6.82
C GLU A 311 -4.01 17.46 -6.90
N LYS A 312 -4.24 18.78 -6.84
CA LYS A 312 -3.14 19.76 -6.93
C LYS A 312 -2.19 19.67 -5.74
N ALA A 313 -2.71 19.45 -4.55
CA ALA A 313 -1.90 19.29 -3.35
C ALA A 313 -1.14 17.96 -3.38
N ALA A 314 -1.79 16.87 -3.79
CA ALA A 314 -1.16 15.56 -3.96
C ALA A 314 0.01 15.62 -4.95
N ALA A 315 -0.20 16.16 -6.15
CA ALA A 315 0.82 16.32 -7.17
C ALA A 315 2.00 17.20 -6.70
N ALA A 316 1.73 18.25 -5.91
CA ALA A 316 2.79 19.08 -5.36
C ALA A 316 3.67 18.33 -4.34
N VAL A 317 3.07 17.50 -3.49
CA VAL A 317 3.82 16.65 -2.54
C VAL A 317 4.68 15.63 -3.29
N GLU A 318 4.14 14.96 -4.30
CA GLU A 318 4.90 14.00 -5.14
C GLU A 318 6.07 14.70 -5.85
N ALA A 319 5.83 15.86 -6.46
CA ALA A 319 6.88 16.63 -7.12
C ALA A 319 7.96 17.11 -6.14
N ALA A 320 7.61 17.43 -4.89
CA ALA A 320 8.59 17.81 -3.87
C ALA A 320 9.48 16.64 -3.47
N CYS A 321 8.94 15.43 -3.37
CA CYS A 321 9.70 14.20 -3.15
C CYS A 321 10.66 13.92 -4.32
N ASP A 322 10.17 13.93 -5.56
CA ASP A 322 10.96 13.71 -6.77
C ASP A 322 12.12 14.73 -6.86
N LYS A 323 11.86 16.00 -6.52
CA LYS A 323 12.86 17.06 -6.54
C LYS A 323 13.91 16.93 -5.42
N ALA A 324 13.53 16.50 -4.22
CA ALA A 324 14.50 16.21 -3.15
C ALA A 324 15.47 15.09 -3.57
N LEU A 325 14.96 14.04 -4.21
CA LEU A 325 15.76 12.96 -4.77
C LEU A 325 16.65 13.43 -5.94
N ALA A 326 16.11 14.25 -6.84
CA ALA A 326 16.89 14.82 -7.98
C ALA A 326 18.03 15.71 -7.50
N ASP A 327 17.84 16.47 -6.41
CA ASP A 327 18.85 17.32 -5.77
C ASP A 327 19.88 16.52 -4.95
N GLY A 328 19.78 15.19 -4.96
CA GLY A 328 20.77 14.25 -4.45
C GLY A 328 20.60 13.84 -2.99
N PHE A 329 19.50 14.17 -2.31
CA PHE A 329 19.25 13.68 -0.94
C PHE A 329 18.95 12.18 -0.93
N ARG A 330 19.59 11.44 -0.01
CA ARG A 330 19.45 9.98 0.13
C ARG A 330 19.43 9.60 1.61
N THR A 331 18.42 8.87 2.01
CA THR A 331 18.37 8.16 3.29
C THR A 331 19.28 6.91 3.26
N PRO A 332 19.64 6.30 4.40
CA PRO A 332 20.61 5.21 4.45
C PRO A 332 20.31 4.01 3.54
N ASP A 333 19.02 3.71 3.30
CA ASP A 333 18.55 2.64 2.40
C ASP A 333 18.86 2.92 0.91
N LEU A 334 19.04 4.20 0.56
CA LEU A 334 19.33 4.67 -0.80
C LEU A 334 20.68 5.36 -0.92
N TRP A 335 21.44 5.49 0.18
CA TRP A 335 22.65 6.28 0.15
C TRP A 335 23.81 5.53 -0.51
N THR A 336 24.49 6.22 -1.43
CA THR A 336 25.77 5.81 -2.01
C THR A 336 26.71 7.01 -2.04
N GLU A 337 28.01 6.76 -2.19
CA GLU A 337 29.01 7.81 -2.28
C GLU A 337 28.72 8.79 -3.41
N GLY A 338 28.93 10.08 -3.16
CA GLY A 338 28.61 11.16 -4.12
C GLY A 338 27.24 11.82 -3.91
N PHE A 339 26.38 11.24 -3.08
CA PHE A 339 25.06 11.82 -2.74
C PHE A 339 25.03 12.45 -1.35
N LYS A 340 24.07 13.35 -1.12
CA LYS A 340 23.84 14.01 0.17
C LYS A 340 23.18 13.02 1.13
N LYS A 341 23.89 12.63 2.18
CA LYS A 341 23.34 11.77 3.21
C LYS A 341 22.27 12.50 3.99
N ALA A 342 21.09 11.92 4.07
CA ALA A 342 19.95 12.41 4.84
C ALA A 342 19.52 11.39 5.89
N ASN A 343 18.97 11.88 6.98
CA ASN A 343 18.20 11.11 7.95
C ASN A 343 16.70 11.41 7.77
N THR A 344 15.82 10.82 8.59
CA THR A 344 14.37 11.04 8.51
C THR A 344 14.01 12.53 8.57
N GLU A 345 14.58 13.28 9.51
CA GLU A 345 14.32 14.69 9.70
C GLU A 345 14.82 15.54 8.52
N SER A 346 16.08 15.37 8.11
CA SER A 346 16.67 16.17 7.02
C SER A 346 16.08 15.83 5.65
N MET A 347 15.64 14.61 5.41
CA MET A 347 14.87 14.27 4.21
C MET A 347 13.49 14.96 4.24
N THR A 348 12.80 14.91 5.37
CA THR A 348 11.53 15.62 5.55
C THR A 348 11.69 17.11 5.29
N GLN A 349 12.72 17.75 5.87
CA GLN A 349 13.01 19.17 5.64
C GLN A 349 13.31 19.48 4.18
N ALA A 350 14.10 18.62 3.51
CA ALA A 350 14.37 18.76 2.09
C ALA A 350 13.10 18.73 1.22
N ILE A 351 12.10 17.92 1.60
CA ILE A 351 10.79 17.87 0.93
C ILE A 351 9.97 19.14 1.25
N LEU A 352 9.93 19.54 2.53
CA LEU A 352 9.23 20.76 2.96
C LEU A 352 9.73 22.01 2.24
N ASP A 353 11.04 22.15 2.02
CA ASP A 353 11.65 23.29 1.34
C ASP A 353 11.27 23.36 -0.16
N ARG A 354 10.77 22.26 -0.74
CA ARG A 354 10.40 22.13 -2.15
C ARG A 354 8.90 22.13 -2.38
N LEU A 355 8.14 21.98 -1.31
CA LEU A 355 6.69 22.06 -1.31
C LEU A 355 6.21 23.50 -1.12
#